data_be2428e4c1d97160e5d4f2a25e39ef51
#
_entry.id   be2428e4c1d97160e5d4f2a25e39ef51
#
_cell.length_a   1.000
_cell.length_b   1.000
_cell.length_c   1.000
_cell.angle_alpha   90.00
_cell.angle_beta   90.00
_cell.angle_gamma   90.00
#
_symmetry.space_group_name_H-M   'P 1'
#
loop_
_entity.id
_entity.type
_entity.pdbx_description
1 polymer ?
#
loop_
_entity_poly.entity_id
_entity_poly.type
_entity_poly.pdbx_seq_one_letter_code
_entity_poly.pdbx_strand_id
1 'polypeptide(L)'
;MPTFKTQHTIATVAAAGFLLALTGCASGQSDSPGTRPTGISSQGTGTITGTPDTLTVVLGVQTQAAEAQAALQDNSQRATALIDTLESKGVAAEDIRTSELSVNPTWAPGGAGIDGYQVTNQVTATLHDVSQAGAVIDAAASATGDAVRVQQTSFSISDDSELRAEARSRAVQQAQDQARQMAEAAGVELGKVRSIVEVPPQAAGSPSPYMRTPDMALADAVPIQPGSQELSVNVAVTYDIR
;
A
#
# COMPACT_ATOMS: atom_id res chain seq x y z
N MET A 1 -36.12 36.05 -36.64
CA MET A 1 -37.44 36.72 -36.56
C MET A 1 -38.44 35.69 -36.05
N PRO A 2 -39.24 35.97 -35.00
CA PRO A 2 -39.66 37.27 -34.50
C PRO A 2 -39.28 37.51 -33.05
N THR A 3 -39.21 38.78 -32.79
CA THR A 3 -39.14 39.53 -31.55
C THR A 3 -40.43 39.48 -30.75
N PHE A 4 -40.38 39.39 -29.40
CA PHE A 4 -41.48 39.83 -28.56
C PHE A 4 -40.96 40.66 -27.37
N LYS A 5 -41.44 41.80 -27.33
CA LYS A 5 -41.43 43.01 -26.63
C LYS A 5 -41.82 42.91 -25.14
N THR A 6 -41.07 43.63 -24.37
CA THR A 6 -41.33 44.37 -23.13
C THR A 6 -42.78 44.61 -22.70
N GLN A 7 -43.10 44.41 -21.43
CA GLN A 7 -43.99 45.35 -20.71
C GLN A 7 -43.61 45.46 -19.23
N HIS A 8 -43.29 46.69 -18.84
CA HIS A 8 -43.20 47.19 -17.48
C HIS A 8 -44.61 47.37 -16.89
N THR A 9 -44.78 46.97 -15.62
CA THR A 9 -45.84 47.56 -14.80
C THR A 9 -45.29 47.83 -13.41
N ILE A 10 -45.24 49.12 -13.12
CA ILE A 10 -45.00 49.72 -11.82
C ILE A 10 -46.31 49.68 -11.02
N ALA A 11 -46.27 49.21 -9.79
CA ALA A 11 -47.29 49.51 -8.79
C ALA A 11 -46.63 49.67 -7.43
N THR A 12 -46.57 50.90 -7.02
CA THR A 12 -46.38 51.39 -5.64
C THR A 12 -47.59 51.02 -4.77
N VAL A 13 -47.44 50.74 -3.51
CA VAL A 13 -48.06 51.33 -2.30
C VAL A 13 -48.04 50.38 -1.10
N ALA A 14 -47.64 50.97 -0.01
CA ALA A 14 -48.04 50.89 1.39
C ALA A 14 -47.14 50.14 2.38
N ALA A 15 -46.54 50.97 3.23
CA ALA A 15 -45.93 50.68 4.49
C ALA A 15 -46.94 50.09 5.51
N ALA A 16 -46.60 48.98 6.12
CA ALA A 16 -47.17 48.60 7.41
C ALA A 16 -46.06 47.94 8.22
N GLY A 17 -45.67 48.60 9.29
CA GLY A 17 -44.65 48.12 10.23
C GLY A 17 -45.10 46.84 10.93
N PHE A 18 -44.22 45.86 10.92
CA PHE A 18 -44.33 44.68 11.79
C PHE A 18 -42.98 44.50 12.47
N LEU A 19 -42.95 44.90 13.74
CA LEU A 19 -41.88 44.60 14.67
C LEU A 19 -41.89 43.10 14.94
N LEU A 20 -41.03 42.37 14.25
CA LEU A 20 -40.73 40.97 14.58
C LEU A 20 -39.49 40.96 15.47
N ALA A 21 -39.71 40.62 16.73
CA ALA A 21 -38.67 40.28 17.67
C ALA A 21 -37.84 39.11 17.12
N LEU A 22 -36.59 39.34 16.74
CA LEU A 22 -35.59 38.32 16.49
C LEU A 22 -35.20 37.70 17.83
N THR A 23 -35.91 36.66 18.25
CA THR A 23 -35.36 35.68 19.20
C THR A 23 -34.26 34.90 18.49
N GLY A 24 -33.01 35.38 18.62
CA GLY A 24 -31.86 34.65 18.22
C GLY A 24 -31.77 33.35 19.01
N CYS A 25 -32.06 32.21 18.37
CA CYS A 25 -31.55 30.93 18.84
C CYS A 25 -30.01 30.95 18.71
N ALA A 26 -29.37 31.41 19.77
CA ALA A 26 -27.98 31.04 20.00
C ALA A 26 -27.95 29.51 20.16
N SER A 27 -27.69 28.80 19.05
CA SER A 27 -27.21 27.44 19.10
C SER A 27 -25.91 27.50 19.87
N GLY A 28 -26.00 27.24 21.16
CA GLY A 28 -24.86 27.01 22.03
C GLY A 28 -24.05 25.84 21.43
N GLN A 29 -23.03 26.21 20.68
CA GLN A 29 -21.93 25.35 20.38
C GLN A 29 -21.31 25.11 21.74
N SER A 30 -21.68 23.97 22.36
CA SER A 30 -20.97 23.45 23.51
C SER A 30 -19.58 23.09 23.01
N ASP A 31 -18.70 24.06 22.97
CA ASP A 31 -17.28 23.80 23.05
C ASP A 31 -17.09 23.05 24.37
N SER A 32 -17.17 21.73 24.30
CA SER A 32 -16.55 20.90 25.31
C SER A 32 -15.12 21.43 25.44
N PRO A 33 -14.68 21.88 26.61
CA PRO A 33 -13.31 22.25 26.78
C PRO A 33 -12.50 20.94 26.60
N GLY A 34 -12.16 20.63 25.35
CA GLY A 34 -11.10 19.67 25.07
C GLY A 34 -9.95 20.15 25.90
N THR A 35 -9.60 19.40 26.93
CA THR A 35 -8.48 19.68 27.80
C THR A 35 -7.28 19.90 26.89
N ARG A 36 -6.94 21.17 26.62
CA ARG A 36 -5.72 21.47 25.88
C ARG A 36 -4.61 20.84 26.68
N PRO A 37 -3.80 19.97 26.06
CA PRO A 37 -2.71 19.34 26.80
C PRO A 37 -1.82 20.45 27.38
N THR A 38 -1.87 20.63 28.69
CA THR A 38 -0.93 21.50 29.40
C THR A 38 0.39 20.76 29.46
N GLY A 39 1.28 21.04 28.50
CA GLY A 39 2.56 20.35 28.41
C GLY A 39 3.22 20.54 27.07
N ILE A 40 4.39 19.98 26.92
CA ILE A 40 5.12 19.92 25.66
C ILE A 40 4.77 18.63 24.96
N SER A 41 4.29 18.72 23.73
CA SER A 41 4.10 17.57 22.82
C SER A 41 5.16 17.59 21.73
N SER A 42 5.86 16.49 21.57
CA SER A 42 6.88 16.30 20.57
C SER A 42 6.60 15.04 19.76
N GLN A 43 7.17 14.96 18.58
CA GLN A 43 7.10 13.77 17.74
C GLN A 43 8.53 13.29 17.45
N GLY A 44 8.68 11.99 17.31
CA GLY A 44 9.94 11.41 16.89
C GLY A 44 9.71 10.32 15.87
N THR A 45 10.63 10.22 14.93
CA THR A 45 10.68 9.19 13.91
C THR A 45 11.97 8.41 14.08
N GLY A 46 11.86 7.11 14.27
CA GLY A 46 13.01 6.23 14.23
C GLY A 46 13.01 5.42 12.96
N THR A 47 14.11 5.43 12.26
CA THR A 47 14.32 4.63 11.05
C THR A 47 15.43 3.61 11.25
N ILE A 48 15.24 2.44 10.67
CA ILE A 48 16.21 1.36 10.61
C ILE A 48 16.17 0.71 9.25
N THR A 49 17.28 0.22 8.79
CA THR A 49 17.38 -0.49 7.52
C THR A 49 17.60 -1.97 7.78
N GLY A 50 16.80 -2.81 7.12
CA GLY A 50 16.95 -4.26 7.14
C GLY A 50 17.17 -4.83 5.73
N THR A 51 17.76 -6.02 5.66
CA THR A 51 17.86 -6.77 4.41
C THR A 51 16.69 -7.73 4.33
N PRO A 52 15.86 -7.70 3.27
CA PRO A 52 14.80 -8.67 3.08
C PRO A 52 15.33 -10.10 2.96
N ASP A 53 14.65 -11.02 3.60
CA ASP A 53 14.95 -12.46 3.63
C ASP A 53 13.88 -13.31 2.94
N THR A 54 12.78 -12.70 2.57
CA THR A 54 11.61 -13.36 1.97
C THR A 54 11.23 -12.68 0.67
N LEU A 55 10.94 -13.49 -0.35
CA LEU A 55 10.41 -13.06 -1.63
C LEU A 55 9.02 -13.65 -1.83
N THR A 56 8.03 -12.83 -2.10
CA THR A 56 6.75 -13.25 -2.63
C THR A 56 6.71 -13.00 -4.14
N VAL A 57 6.46 -14.04 -4.92
CA VAL A 57 6.32 -13.96 -6.37
C VAL A 57 4.91 -14.36 -6.79
N VAL A 58 4.32 -13.62 -7.73
CA VAL A 58 3.05 -13.95 -8.37
C VAL A 58 3.33 -14.41 -9.79
N LEU A 59 3.06 -15.67 -10.06
CA LEU A 59 3.24 -16.33 -11.35
C LEU A 59 1.87 -16.61 -11.96
N GLY A 60 1.60 -16.05 -13.12
CA GLY A 60 0.37 -16.32 -13.88
C GLY A 60 0.61 -17.38 -14.93
N VAL A 61 -0.29 -18.36 -15.04
CA VAL A 61 -0.38 -19.27 -16.17
C VAL A 61 -1.51 -18.82 -17.07
N GLN A 62 -1.21 -18.49 -18.32
CA GLN A 62 -2.16 -17.99 -19.29
C GLN A 62 -2.27 -18.93 -20.49
N THR A 63 -3.48 -19.40 -20.79
CA THR A 63 -3.75 -20.28 -21.93
C THR A 63 -4.90 -19.74 -22.75
N GLN A 64 -4.95 -20.12 -24.04
CA GLN A 64 -6.02 -19.75 -24.96
C GLN A 64 -6.45 -20.96 -25.80
N ALA A 65 -7.75 -21.09 -26.05
CA ALA A 65 -8.32 -22.07 -26.97
C ALA A 65 -9.63 -21.56 -27.54
N ALA A 66 -10.09 -22.17 -28.62
CA ALA A 66 -11.38 -21.85 -29.24
C ALA A 66 -12.56 -22.13 -28.30
N GLU A 67 -12.41 -23.16 -27.42
CA GLU A 67 -13.42 -23.56 -26.46
C GLU A 67 -12.94 -23.31 -25.03
N ALA A 68 -13.83 -22.83 -24.16
CA ALA A 68 -13.51 -22.53 -22.76
C ALA A 68 -13.02 -23.78 -21.99
N GLN A 69 -13.63 -24.94 -22.28
CA GLN A 69 -13.23 -26.22 -21.64
C GLN A 69 -11.81 -26.61 -22.00
N ALA A 70 -11.42 -26.47 -23.27
CA ALA A 70 -10.07 -26.79 -23.74
C ALA A 70 -9.03 -25.83 -23.10
N ALA A 71 -9.33 -24.52 -23.05
CA ALA A 71 -8.48 -23.52 -22.42
C ALA A 71 -8.28 -23.79 -20.92
N LEU A 72 -9.36 -24.16 -20.19
CA LEU A 72 -9.30 -24.54 -18.77
C LEU A 72 -8.48 -25.81 -18.55
N GLN A 73 -8.64 -26.82 -19.39
CA GLN A 73 -7.91 -28.08 -19.25
C GLN A 73 -6.40 -27.90 -19.46
N ASP A 74 -5.98 -27.16 -20.49
CA ASP A 74 -4.58 -26.82 -20.74
C ASP A 74 -4.02 -25.98 -19.58
N ASN A 75 -4.79 -24.98 -19.11
CA ASN A 75 -4.40 -24.15 -17.97
C ASN A 75 -4.17 -25.00 -16.71
N SER A 76 -5.09 -25.89 -16.39
CA SER A 76 -4.99 -26.75 -15.20
C SER A 76 -3.75 -27.64 -15.24
N GLN A 77 -3.43 -28.23 -16.41
CA GLN A 77 -2.24 -29.04 -16.57
C GLN A 77 -0.96 -28.24 -16.34
N ARG A 78 -0.88 -27.04 -16.91
CA ARG A 78 0.29 -26.15 -16.75
C ARG A 78 0.41 -25.58 -15.34
N ALA A 79 -0.70 -25.24 -14.71
CA ALA A 79 -0.71 -24.77 -13.33
C ALA A 79 -0.26 -25.87 -12.36
N THR A 80 -0.68 -27.12 -12.59
CA THR A 80 -0.18 -28.27 -11.81
C THR A 80 1.32 -28.44 -12.00
N ALA A 81 1.82 -28.43 -13.24
CA ALA A 81 3.25 -28.53 -13.52
C ALA A 81 4.06 -27.38 -12.88
N LEU A 82 3.49 -26.17 -12.82
CA LEU A 82 4.08 -25.04 -12.10
C LEU A 82 4.21 -25.34 -10.61
N ILE A 83 3.11 -25.76 -9.97
CA ILE A 83 3.08 -26.07 -8.52
C ILE A 83 4.07 -27.17 -8.18
N ASP A 84 4.05 -28.29 -8.92
CA ASP A 84 4.98 -29.42 -8.73
C ASP A 84 6.45 -28.96 -8.88
N THR A 85 6.70 -28.03 -9.80
CA THR A 85 8.05 -27.48 -10.00
C THR A 85 8.46 -26.61 -8.82
N LEU A 86 7.58 -25.73 -8.32
CA LEU A 86 7.86 -24.90 -7.15
C LEU A 86 8.19 -25.76 -5.93
N GLU A 87 7.39 -26.82 -5.67
CA GLU A 87 7.63 -27.77 -4.58
C GLU A 87 8.96 -28.50 -4.76
N SER A 88 9.28 -28.95 -5.96
CA SER A 88 10.54 -29.62 -6.27
C SER A 88 11.77 -28.74 -6.06
N LYS A 89 11.59 -27.43 -6.12
CA LYS A 89 12.62 -26.41 -5.85
C LYS A 89 12.66 -25.98 -4.39
N GLY A 90 11.90 -26.64 -3.51
CA GLY A 90 11.94 -26.44 -2.07
C GLY A 90 10.98 -25.37 -1.55
N VAL A 91 10.03 -24.89 -2.35
CA VAL A 91 8.94 -24.05 -1.84
C VAL A 91 7.96 -24.95 -1.11
N ALA A 92 7.67 -24.66 0.14
CA ALA A 92 6.74 -25.46 0.93
C ALA A 92 5.31 -25.34 0.39
N ALA A 93 4.53 -26.43 0.45
CA ALA A 93 3.15 -26.42 -0.07
C ALA A 93 2.27 -25.36 0.60
N GLU A 94 2.50 -25.04 1.88
CA GLU A 94 1.82 -23.99 2.63
C GLU A 94 2.15 -22.58 2.15
N ASP A 95 3.28 -22.40 1.47
CA ASP A 95 3.75 -21.16 0.87
C ASP A 95 3.29 -20.98 -0.58
N ILE A 96 2.58 -21.96 -1.13
CA ILE A 96 2.04 -21.91 -2.49
C ILE A 96 0.52 -21.82 -2.42
N ARG A 97 -0.03 -20.81 -3.06
CA ARG A 97 -1.49 -20.62 -3.12
C ARG A 97 -1.94 -20.14 -4.49
N THR A 98 -3.08 -20.64 -4.96
CA THR A 98 -3.78 -20.04 -6.09
C THR A 98 -4.48 -18.76 -5.60
N SER A 99 -4.18 -17.63 -6.21
CA SER A 99 -4.70 -16.33 -5.80
C SER A 99 -5.81 -15.81 -6.72
N GLU A 100 -5.83 -16.28 -7.98
CA GLU A 100 -6.85 -15.88 -8.95
C GLU A 100 -7.02 -16.96 -10.01
N LEU A 101 -8.27 -17.19 -10.44
CA LEU A 101 -8.60 -17.96 -11.64
C LEU A 101 -9.68 -17.18 -12.41
N SER A 102 -9.39 -16.83 -13.65
CA SER A 102 -10.34 -16.14 -14.52
C SER A 102 -10.43 -16.79 -15.89
N VAL A 103 -11.63 -16.75 -16.48
CA VAL A 103 -11.92 -17.22 -17.83
C VAL A 103 -12.62 -16.10 -18.58
N ASN A 104 -11.98 -15.59 -19.61
CA ASN A 104 -12.50 -14.45 -20.36
C ASN A 104 -12.65 -14.82 -21.86
N PRO A 105 -13.75 -14.42 -22.52
CA PRO A 105 -13.86 -14.57 -23.96
C PRO A 105 -12.88 -13.63 -24.66
N THR A 106 -12.28 -14.10 -25.75
CA THR A 106 -11.55 -13.26 -26.70
C THR A 106 -12.43 -12.95 -27.90
N TRP A 107 -12.36 -11.73 -28.41
CA TRP A 107 -13.23 -11.26 -29.46
C TRP A 107 -12.48 -11.15 -30.78
N ALA A 108 -13.11 -11.56 -31.85
CA ALA A 108 -12.58 -11.39 -33.20
C ALA A 108 -12.38 -9.91 -33.53
N PRO A 109 -11.40 -9.56 -34.38
CA PRO A 109 -11.21 -8.20 -34.86
C PRO A 109 -12.49 -7.63 -35.47
N GLY A 110 -12.85 -6.40 -35.09
CA GLY A 110 -14.08 -5.76 -35.54
C GLY A 110 -15.35 -6.16 -34.78
N GLY A 111 -15.28 -6.95 -33.73
CA GLY A 111 -16.42 -7.31 -32.87
C GLY A 111 -17.36 -8.34 -33.49
N ALA A 112 -16.89 -9.15 -34.46
CA ALA A 112 -17.68 -10.13 -35.19
C ALA A 112 -18.15 -11.36 -34.38
N GLY A 113 -17.85 -11.42 -33.09
CA GLY A 113 -18.20 -12.50 -32.18
C GLY A 113 -17.03 -12.97 -31.30
N ILE A 114 -17.27 -14.03 -30.53
CA ILE A 114 -16.22 -14.66 -29.70
C ILE A 114 -15.34 -15.50 -30.64
N ASP A 115 -14.03 -15.26 -30.55
CA ASP A 115 -12.97 -15.97 -31.29
C ASP A 115 -12.34 -17.09 -30.47
N GLY A 116 -12.48 -17.04 -29.15
CA GLY A 116 -11.94 -18.03 -28.23
C GLY A 116 -12.11 -17.62 -26.79
N TYR A 117 -11.36 -18.31 -25.94
CA TYR A 117 -11.36 -18.08 -24.51
C TYR A 117 -9.93 -18.06 -23.98
N GLN A 118 -9.67 -17.09 -23.13
CA GLN A 118 -8.41 -16.97 -22.40
C GLN A 118 -8.64 -17.33 -20.93
N VAL A 119 -7.81 -18.20 -20.41
CA VAL A 119 -7.79 -18.58 -18.99
C VAL A 119 -6.51 -18.03 -18.37
N THR A 120 -6.65 -17.38 -17.22
CA THR A 120 -5.52 -16.94 -16.40
C THR A 120 -5.67 -17.55 -15.01
N ASN A 121 -4.63 -18.21 -14.55
CA ASN A 121 -4.53 -18.79 -13.22
C ASN A 121 -3.28 -18.18 -12.54
N GLN A 122 -3.45 -17.54 -11.40
CA GLN A 122 -2.34 -16.93 -10.66
C GLN A 122 -1.98 -17.80 -9.46
N VAL A 123 -0.70 -18.12 -9.37
CA VAL A 123 -0.11 -18.80 -8.23
C VAL A 123 0.83 -17.84 -7.52
N THR A 124 0.58 -17.60 -6.25
CA THR A 124 1.47 -16.86 -5.37
C THR A 124 2.35 -17.84 -4.62
N ALA A 125 3.66 -17.66 -4.70
CA ALA A 125 4.64 -18.45 -3.97
C ALA A 125 5.48 -17.53 -3.07
N THR A 126 5.73 -17.98 -1.85
CA THR A 126 6.60 -17.30 -0.87
C THR A 126 7.90 -18.11 -0.72
N LEU A 127 9.03 -17.46 -0.98
CA LEU A 127 10.36 -18.05 -0.89
C LEU A 127 11.10 -17.44 0.31
N HIS A 128 11.52 -18.28 1.25
CA HIS A 128 12.29 -17.87 2.42
C HIS A 128 13.82 -17.85 2.19
N ASP A 129 14.25 -18.29 1.02
CA ASP A 129 15.63 -18.16 0.55
C ASP A 129 15.63 -17.34 -0.75
N VAL A 130 15.87 -16.04 -0.59
CA VAL A 130 15.91 -15.10 -1.73
C VAL A 130 17.01 -15.43 -2.72
N SER A 131 18.09 -16.10 -2.29
CA SER A 131 19.21 -16.47 -3.17
C SER A 131 18.81 -17.48 -4.26
N GLN A 132 17.79 -18.29 -4.01
CA GLN A 132 17.27 -19.28 -4.95
C GLN A 132 16.19 -18.73 -5.90
N ALA A 133 15.75 -17.50 -5.68
CA ALA A 133 14.61 -16.92 -6.40
C ALA A 133 14.77 -16.94 -7.93
N GLY A 134 15.94 -16.60 -8.45
CA GLY A 134 16.22 -16.68 -9.89
C GLY A 134 16.04 -18.08 -10.44
N ALA A 135 16.65 -19.08 -9.80
CA ALA A 135 16.57 -20.48 -10.22
C ALA A 135 15.15 -21.04 -10.13
N VAL A 136 14.35 -20.61 -9.17
CA VAL A 136 12.95 -20.99 -9.03
C VAL A 136 12.11 -20.42 -10.16
N ILE A 137 12.30 -19.13 -10.50
CA ILE A 137 11.57 -18.47 -11.59
C ILE A 137 11.95 -19.08 -12.95
N ASP A 138 13.22 -19.36 -13.19
CA ASP A 138 13.68 -20.02 -14.41
C ASP A 138 13.12 -21.43 -14.56
N ALA A 139 13.06 -22.19 -13.47
CA ALA A 139 12.44 -23.50 -13.46
C ALA A 139 10.93 -23.44 -13.74
N ALA A 140 10.24 -22.48 -13.14
CA ALA A 140 8.82 -22.22 -13.39
C ALA A 140 8.56 -21.88 -14.88
N ALA A 141 9.40 -21.03 -15.47
CA ALA A 141 9.33 -20.70 -16.88
C ALA A 141 9.57 -21.92 -17.78
N SER A 142 10.55 -22.75 -17.43
CA SER A 142 10.86 -23.97 -18.17
C SER A 142 9.73 -25.00 -18.12
N ALA A 143 9.05 -25.15 -16.98
CA ALA A 143 7.97 -26.12 -16.80
C ALA A 143 6.68 -25.72 -17.52
N THR A 144 6.40 -24.44 -17.64
CA THR A 144 5.16 -23.90 -18.21
C THR A 144 5.32 -23.35 -19.63
N GLY A 145 6.56 -23.16 -20.08
CA GLY A 145 6.90 -22.60 -21.38
C GLY A 145 6.33 -21.18 -21.55
N ASP A 146 5.84 -20.87 -22.74
CA ASP A 146 5.31 -19.56 -23.09
C ASP A 146 4.04 -19.15 -22.34
N ALA A 147 3.47 -20.06 -21.52
CA ALA A 147 2.25 -19.79 -20.76
C ALA A 147 2.52 -19.01 -19.46
N VAL A 148 3.77 -18.99 -18.95
CA VAL A 148 4.08 -18.29 -17.70
C VAL A 148 4.13 -16.76 -17.88
N ARG A 149 3.68 -16.07 -16.86
CA ARG A 149 3.80 -14.60 -16.70
C ARG A 149 4.25 -14.30 -15.28
N VAL A 150 5.42 -13.69 -15.12
CA VAL A 150 5.82 -13.13 -13.83
C VAL A 150 5.10 -11.79 -13.70
N GLN A 151 4.12 -11.73 -12.80
CA GLN A 151 3.26 -10.56 -12.65
C GLN A 151 3.80 -9.59 -11.60
N GLN A 152 4.27 -10.12 -10.48
CA GLN A 152 4.76 -9.31 -9.37
C GLN A 152 5.83 -10.05 -8.59
N THR A 153 6.80 -9.28 -8.11
CA THR A 153 7.78 -9.71 -7.10
C THR A 153 7.78 -8.69 -5.97
N SER A 154 7.77 -9.15 -4.74
CA SER A 154 7.79 -8.31 -3.55
C SER A 154 8.71 -8.91 -2.50
N PHE A 155 9.59 -8.07 -1.95
CA PHE A 155 10.51 -8.47 -0.90
C PHE A 155 9.98 -8.03 0.45
N SER A 156 10.21 -8.84 1.48
CA SER A 156 9.84 -8.55 2.86
C SER A 156 10.86 -9.14 3.83
N ILE A 157 10.81 -8.64 5.05
CA ILE A 157 11.53 -9.20 6.19
C ILE A 157 10.53 -10.05 6.95
N SER A 158 10.81 -11.34 7.12
CA SER A 158 9.89 -12.31 7.75
C SER A 158 9.62 -11.97 9.21
N ASP A 159 10.66 -11.59 9.95
CA ASP A 159 10.54 -11.10 11.33
C ASP A 159 11.25 -9.74 11.47
N ASP A 160 10.44 -8.69 11.51
CA ASP A 160 10.91 -7.31 11.67
C ASP A 160 10.80 -6.80 13.13
N SER A 161 10.50 -7.69 14.08
CA SER A 161 10.21 -7.35 15.49
C SER A 161 11.36 -6.62 16.18
N GLU A 162 12.58 -7.11 16.02
CA GLU A 162 13.79 -6.49 16.58
C GLU A 162 14.09 -5.14 15.93
N LEU A 163 13.96 -5.07 14.60
CA LEU A 163 14.17 -3.83 13.84
C LEU A 163 13.15 -2.76 14.26
N ARG A 164 11.89 -3.15 14.43
CA ARG A 164 10.84 -2.24 14.93
C ARG A 164 11.11 -1.82 16.37
N ALA A 165 11.62 -2.70 17.23
CA ALA A 165 11.98 -2.34 18.59
C ALA A 165 13.10 -1.30 18.63
N GLU A 166 14.11 -1.45 17.77
CA GLU A 166 15.20 -0.48 17.65
C GLU A 166 14.70 0.85 17.06
N ALA A 167 13.89 0.81 15.99
CA ALA A 167 13.27 2.00 15.43
C ALA A 167 12.40 2.74 16.46
N ARG A 168 11.65 2.01 17.27
CA ARG A 168 10.84 2.57 18.35
C ARG A 168 11.68 3.27 19.41
N SER A 169 12.81 2.67 19.78
CA SER A 169 13.76 3.28 20.71
C SER A 169 14.32 4.60 20.17
N ARG A 170 14.73 4.62 18.89
CA ARG A 170 15.23 5.83 18.21
C ARG A 170 14.16 6.92 18.12
N ALA A 171 12.91 6.54 17.81
CA ALA A 171 11.80 7.48 17.76
C ALA A 171 11.54 8.16 19.10
N VAL A 172 11.53 7.39 20.19
CA VAL A 172 11.35 7.95 21.54
C VAL A 172 12.50 8.88 21.93
N GLN A 173 13.74 8.50 21.62
CA GLN A 173 14.92 9.35 21.89
C GLN A 173 14.80 10.67 21.13
N GLN A 174 14.47 10.64 19.85
CA GLN A 174 14.29 11.85 19.03
C GLN A 174 13.17 12.75 19.59
N ALA A 175 12.03 12.16 19.95
CA ALA A 175 10.92 12.92 20.55
C ALA A 175 11.36 13.59 21.89
N GLN A 176 12.16 12.87 22.70
CA GLN A 176 12.67 13.40 23.96
C GLN A 176 13.63 14.57 23.74
N ASP A 177 14.54 14.46 22.79
CA ASP A 177 15.50 15.53 22.48
C ASP A 177 14.78 16.77 21.94
N GLN A 178 13.77 16.58 21.10
CA GLN A 178 12.93 17.68 20.62
C GLN A 178 12.16 18.35 21.76
N ALA A 179 11.60 17.57 22.69
CA ALA A 179 10.89 18.12 23.84
C ALA A 179 11.82 18.93 24.75
N ARG A 180 13.07 18.47 24.97
CA ARG A 180 14.08 19.23 25.74
C ARG A 180 14.41 20.57 25.09
N GLN A 181 14.63 20.59 23.77
CA GLN A 181 14.90 21.82 23.03
C GLN A 181 13.74 22.82 23.14
N MET A 182 12.49 22.33 23.05
CA MET A 182 11.32 23.19 23.23
C MET A 182 11.21 23.74 24.65
N ALA A 183 11.48 22.93 25.67
CA ALA A 183 11.46 23.36 27.07
C ALA A 183 12.51 24.44 27.34
N GLU A 184 13.74 24.22 26.86
CA GLU A 184 14.85 25.20 26.96
C GLU A 184 14.49 26.53 26.28
N ALA A 185 13.95 26.48 25.05
CA ALA A 185 13.56 27.65 24.30
C ALA A 185 12.39 28.41 24.95
N ALA A 186 11.50 27.71 25.66
CA ALA A 186 10.37 28.29 26.39
C ALA A 186 10.76 28.78 27.80
N GLY A 187 11.97 28.48 28.29
CA GLY A 187 12.41 28.80 29.65
C GLY A 187 11.67 28.03 30.74
N VAL A 188 11.23 26.80 30.46
CA VAL A 188 10.52 25.93 31.39
C VAL A 188 11.30 24.61 31.56
N GLU A 189 11.07 23.90 32.66
CA GLU A 189 11.64 22.58 32.88
C GLU A 189 10.73 21.48 32.29
N LEU A 190 11.34 20.53 31.58
CA LEU A 190 10.65 19.36 31.08
C LEU A 190 10.29 18.43 32.26
N GLY A 191 9.01 18.14 32.40
CA GLY A 191 8.48 17.28 33.45
C GLY A 191 8.44 15.80 33.10
N LYS A 192 7.55 15.06 33.75
CA LYS A 192 7.36 13.63 33.49
C LYS A 192 6.61 13.39 32.17
N VAL A 193 6.86 12.22 31.59
CA VAL A 193 6.07 11.72 30.47
C VAL A 193 4.62 11.52 30.92
N ARG A 194 3.68 12.11 30.21
CA ARG A 194 2.24 11.98 30.42
C ARG A 194 1.65 10.90 29.52
N SER A 195 2.08 10.88 28.25
CA SER A 195 1.62 9.88 27.29
C SER A 195 2.68 9.61 26.22
N ILE A 196 2.72 8.37 25.75
CA ILE A 196 3.44 7.95 24.54
C ILE A 196 2.43 7.22 23.67
N VAL A 197 2.34 7.62 22.40
CA VAL A 197 1.45 7.01 21.42
C VAL A 197 2.25 6.73 20.16
N GLU A 198 2.24 5.49 19.70
CA GLU A 198 2.76 5.15 18.37
C GLU A 198 1.74 5.61 17.32
N VAL A 199 2.18 6.46 16.42
CA VAL A 199 1.34 7.03 15.36
C VAL A 199 1.55 6.19 14.11
N PRO A 200 0.49 5.68 13.48
CA PRO A 200 0.63 4.99 12.21
C PRO A 200 1.42 5.87 11.22
N PRO A 201 2.33 5.29 10.44
CA PRO A 201 3.01 6.07 9.42
C PRO A 201 1.95 6.69 8.50
N GLN A 202 1.92 8.02 8.45
CA GLN A 202 1.18 8.68 7.36
C GLN A 202 1.83 8.19 6.08
N ALA A 203 1.02 7.71 5.13
CA ALA A 203 1.50 7.25 3.85
C ALA A 203 2.34 8.36 3.20
N ALA A 204 3.62 8.37 3.52
CA ALA A 204 4.60 9.09 2.74
C ALA A 204 4.55 8.45 1.37
N GLY A 205 4.35 9.27 0.34
CA GLY A 205 4.25 8.79 -1.03
C GLY A 205 5.34 7.79 -1.31
N SER A 206 4.97 6.67 -1.94
CA SER A 206 5.85 5.55 -2.24
C SER A 206 7.22 6.05 -2.69
N PRO A 207 8.32 5.61 -2.09
CA PRO A 207 9.63 6.00 -2.53
C PRO A 207 9.76 5.58 -3.99
N SER A 208 10.06 6.56 -4.85
CA SER A 208 10.33 6.32 -6.26
C SER A 208 11.55 5.39 -6.33
N PRO A 209 11.48 4.24 -7.02
CA PRO A 209 12.65 3.39 -7.14
C PRO A 209 13.74 4.18 -7.85
N TYR A 210 14.85 4.42 -7.17
CA TYR A 210 16.05 4.93 -7.80
C TYR A 210 16.49 3.88 -8.82
N MET A 211 16.34 4.20 -10.11
CA MET A 211 16.91 3.42 -11.20
C MET A 211 18.43 3.42 -11.06
N ARG A 212 18.98 2.34 -10.52
CA ARG A 212 20.39 2.01 -10.67
C ARG A 212 20.53 1.36 -12.03
N THR A 213 21.33 1.92 -12.92
CA THR A 213 21.70 1.29 -14.18
C THR A 213 22.35 -0.06 -13.91
N PRO A 214 21.85 -1.17 -14.49
CA PRO A 214 22.47 -2.49 -14.30
C PRO A 214 23.79 -2.53 -15.07
N ASP A 215 24.85 -2.88 -14.37
CA ASP A 215 26.08 -3.36 -15.01
C ASP A 215 25.77 -4.74 -15.61
N MET A 216 25.88 -4.87 -16.92
CA MET A 216 25.53 -6.07 -17.66
C MET A 216 26.57 -7.16 -17.39
N ALA A 217 26.36 -7.95 -16.35
CA ALA A 217 27.02 -9.24 -16.18
C ALA A 217 26.11 -10.32 -16.79
N LEU A 218 26.68 -11.14 -17.67
CA LEU A 218 26.04 -12.35 -18.20
C LEU A 218 25.84 -13.33 -17.04
N ALA A 219 24.61 -13.40 -16.55
CA ALA A 219 24.20 -14.37 -15.54
C ALA A 219 23.27 -15.40 -16.20
N ASP A 220 23.54 -16.69 -15.97
CA ASP A 220 22.72 -17.81 -16.45
C ASP A 220 21.32 -17.90 -15.77
N ALA A 221 21.01 -17.04 -14.84
CA ALA A 221 19.72 -16.94 -14.13
C ALA A 221 19.22 -15.51 -14.07
N VAL A 222 17.90 -15.31 -13.93
CA VAL A 222 17.31 -13.98 -13.76
C VAL A 222 17.93 -13.30 -12.53
N PRO A 223 18.62 -12.15 -12.68
CA PRO A 223 19.24 -11.48 -11.55
C PRO A 223 18.16 -10.87 -10.65
N ILE A 224 18.06 -11.37 -9.42
CA ILE A 224 17.12 -10.89 -8.40
C ILE A 224 17.90 -10.26 -7.26
N GLN A 225 17.68 -8.98 -7.02
CA GLN A 225 18.35 -8.20 -5.98
C GLN A 225 17.34 -7.69 -4.96
N PRO A 226 17.36 -8.13 -3.70
CA PRO A 226 16.41 -7.70 -2.67
C PRO A 226 16.61 -6.24 -2.25
N GLY A 227 17.81 -5.69 -2.42
CA GLY A 227 18.15 -4.36 -1.93
C GLY A 227 18.09 -4.27 -0.41
N SER A 228 17.72 -3.11 0.11
CA SER A 228 17.47 -2.87 1.52
C SER A 228 16.10 -2.24 1.71
N GLN A 229 15.43 -2.58 2.81
CA GLN A 229 14.12 -2.05 3.18
C GLN A 229 14.27 -1.15 4.41
N GLU A 230 13.73 0.07 4.33
CA GLU A 230 13.67 0.98 5.46
C GLU A 230 12.35 0.77 6.23
N LEU A 231 12.48 0.55 7.53
CA LEU A 231 11.36 0.52 8.46
C LEU A 231 11.36 1.81 9.28
N SER A 232 10.21 2.42 9.44
CA SER A 232 10.05 3.61 10.25
C SER A 232 8.96 3.43 11.30
N VAL A 233 9.21 3.97 12.50
CA VAL A 233 8.25 4.07 13.59
C VAL A 233 8.11 5.53 13.98
N ASN A 234 6.89 6.01 14.11
CA ASN A 234 6.58 7.37 14.56
C ASN A 234 5.93 7.32 15.93
N VAL A 235 6.40 8.18 16.83
CA VAL A 235 5.82 8.32 18.17
C VAL A 235 5.46 9.77 18.44
N ALA A 236 4.36 9.98 19.15
CA ALA A 236 4.01 11.26 19.74
C ALA A 236 4.14 11.13 21.28
N VAL A 237 4.90 12.02 21.89
CA VAL A 237 5.14 12.02 23.33
C VAL A 237 4.72 13.34 23.92
N THR A 238 3.95 13.28 24.99
CA THR A 238 3.53 14.49 25.75
C THR A 238 4.17 14.46 27.13
N TYR A 239 4.75 15.58 27.51
CA TYR A 239 5.42 15.80 28.77
C TYR A 239 4.70 16.86 29.59
N ASP A 240 4.72 16.73 30.90
CA ASP A 240 4.37 17.85 31.79
C ASP A 240 5.46 18.94 31.73
N ILE A 241 5.12 20.16 32.11
CA ILE A 241 6.05 21.26 32.31
C ILE A 241 6.06 21.69 33.78
N ARG A 242 7.19 22.21 34.23
CA ARG A 242 7.40 22.73 35.60
C ARG A 242 7.95 24.15 35.53
#